data_babf3d306b3f12146dd660a07f216a7e
#
_entry.id   babf3d306b3f12146dd660a07f216a7e
#
_cell.length_a   1.000
_cell.length_b   1.000
_cell.length_c   1.000
_cell.angle_alpha   90.00
_cell.angle_beta   90.00
_cell.angle_gamma   90.00
#
_symmetry.space_group_name_H-M   'P 1'
#
loop_
_entity.id
_entity.type
_entity.pdbx_description
1 polymer ?
#
loop_
_entity_poly.entity_id
_entity_poly.type
_entity_poly.pdbx_seq_one_letter_code
_entity_poly.pdbx_strand_id
1 'polypeptide(L)'
;AHMFAGYSLAQADNLRKACGKKDPKAMAAEEGSFVDGCEKTGYGRPLGEKLFDIIRGFADYAFNKSHAYGYGLIAYQTAYLKAHFPVEYSACLLSSVKGNYEKAAVHLADARSIGITVSNPDINEGRSDFAAITADGQKRIVFALSGVRNVGEGIVLQILEERDRNGRYESFHDFARRAPEQALNKRAVESLIKAGAFDSFGHPRRGLLMVFESIIDSAVVARREEEKGVMSLFGEMEDASTTGWSAEVSIPDMQFTKPDQLRHEKEMLGLYISDHPLRGVEYALRRLTTSSIQELESRESGMVTIGGVMSSLNRRFTKKGDQMATFVLEDMDAAIEVTVFAKVLGEYGHLLSDDLVVTVTGRLNQRDDAPPSFSAQRVSVPENLGDKIAEVELSLPSGFTEEKLERLKAIIAEFPGTSPCKVKLPGGKVFDLGPSGLVDFEKALGPLRITFGSNAVKII
;
A
#
# COMPACT_ATOMS: atom_id res chain seq x y z
N ALA A 1 -14.90 40.94 -23.77
CA ALA A 1 -15.50 41.79 -22.73
C ALA A 1 -14.87 43.20 -22.69
N HIS A 2 -13.55 43.32 -22.64
CA HIS A 2 -12.86 44.61 -22.59
C HIS A 2 -13.16 45.48 -23.81
N MET A 3 -12.98 45.01 -25.01
CA MET A 3 -13.21 45.77 -26.25
C MET A 3 -14.70 46.08 -26.51
N PHE A 4 -15.57 45.10 -26.38
CA PHE A 4 -16.99 45.24 -26.77
C PHE A 4 -17.83 45.87 -25.66
N ALA A 5 -17.64 45.46 -24.40
CA ALA A 5 -18.44 45.93 -23.27
C ALA A 5 -17.75 47.01 -22.41
N GLY A 6 -16.53 47.42 -22.80
CA GLY A 6 -15.79 48.44 -22.05
C GLY A 6 -15.37 48.01 -20.63
N TYR A 7 -15.33 46.69 -20.38
CA TYR A 7 -14.95 46.14 -19.07
C TYR A 7 -13.50 46.47 -18.74
N SER A 8 -13.22 46.81 -17.50
CA SER A 8 -11.87 46.75 -16.98
C SER A 8 -11.33 45.30 -17.01
N LEU A 9 -10.01 45.13 -16.93
CA LEU A 9 -9.41 43.79 -16.91
C LEU A 9 -9.93 42.95 -15.72
N ALA A 10 -10.18 43.58 -14.57
CA ALA A 10 -10.74 42.92 -13.42
C ALA A 10 -12.19 42.41 -13.64
N GLN A 11 -13.03 43.25 -14.25
CA GLN A 11 -14.41 42.85 -14.62
C GLN A 11 -14.41 41.74 -15.68
N ALA A 12 -13.53 41.83 -16.68
CA ALA A 12 -13.38 40.77 -17.67
C ALA A 12 -12.92 39.44 -17.06
N ASP A 13 -12.07 39.51 -16.02
CA ASP A 13 -11.64 38.29 -15.29
C ASP A 13 -12.78 37.71 -14.45
N ASN A 14 -13.68 38.52 -13.90
CA ASN A 14 -14.87 38.01 -13.20
C ASN A 14 -15.79 37.24 -14.15
N LEU A 15 -16.06 37.81 -15.33
CA LEU A 15 -16.84 37.11 -16.37
C LEU A 15 -16.14 35.80 -16.79
N ARG A 16 -14.82 35.80 -17.01
CA ARG A 16 -14.04 34.61 -17.29
C ARG A 16 -14.16 33.55 -16.17
N LYS A 17 -14.13 33.98 -14.90
CA LYS A 17 -14.31 33.08 -13.73
C LYS A 17 -15.71 32.49 -13.69
N ALA A 18 -16.76 33.28 -13.98
CA ALA A 18 -18.13 32.80 -14.06
C ALA A 18 -18.28 31.71 -15.14
N CYS A 19 -17.72 31.94 -16.33
CA CYS A 19 -17.68 30.92 -17.40
C CYS A 19 -16.92 29.66 -16.96
N GLY A 20 -15.72 29.83 -16.37
CA GLY A 20 -14.85 28.71 -16.01
C GLY A 20 -15.39 27.86 -14.84
N LYS A 21 -16.17 28.45 -13.94
CA LYS A 21 -16.83 27.76 -12.83
C LYS A 21 -18.19 27.16 -13.19
N LYS A 22 -18.68 27.41 -14.41
CA LYS A 22 -20.01 26.99 -14.87
C LYS A 22 -21.12 27.45 -13.91
N ASP A 23 -21.05 28.70 -13.44
CA ASP A 23 -22.00 29.28 -12.49
C ASP A 23 -23.10 30.04 -13.22
N PRO A 24 -24.32 29.48 -13.40
CA PRO A 24 -25.40 30.13 -14.12
C PRO A 24 -25.87 31.42 -13.48
N LYS A 25 -25.78 31.54 -12.14
CA LYS A 25 -26.22 32.74 -11.39
C LYS A 25 -25.23 33.88 -11.61
N ALA A 26 -23.93 33.58 -11.55
CA ALA A 26 -22.90 34.59 -11.82
C ALA A 26 -22.96 35.04 -13.30
N MET A 27 -23.20 34.10 -14.25
CA MET A 27 -23.39 34.46 -15.65
C MET A 27 -24.61 35.37 -15.88
N ALA A 28 -25.75 35.05 -15.29
CA ALA A 28 -26.96 35.86 -15.41
C ALA A 28 -26.78 37.27 -14.80
N ALA A 29 -26.01 37.41 -13.72
CA ALA A 29 -25.70 38.68 -13.13
C ALA A 29 -24.83 39.60 -14.00
N GLU A 30 -23.96 39.02 -14.84
CA GLU A 30 -23.08 39.79 -15.74
C GLU A 30 -23.75 40.23 -17.04
N GLU A 31 -24.87 39.60 -17.45
CA GLU A 31 -25.54 39.83 -18.76
C GLU A 31 -25.93 41.30 -18.98
N GLY A 32 -26.66 41.88 -18.02
CA GLY A 32 -27.10 43.25 -18.11
C GLY A 32 -25.93 44.24 -18.24
N SER A 33 -24.94 44.09 -17.42
CA SER A 33 -23.73 44.95 -17.42
C SER A 33 -22.94 44.81 -18.74
N PHE A 34 -22.86 43.60 -19.30
CA PHE A 34 -22.17 43.38 -20.56
C PHE A 34 -22.90 44.03 -21.75
N VAL A 35 -24.23 43.82 -21.85
CA VAL A 35 -25.05 44.37 -22.92
C VAL A 35 -25.08 45.91 -22.85
N ASP A 36 -25.27 46.51 -21.64
CA ASP A 36 -25.21 47.95 -21.46
C ASP A 36 -23.82 48.55 -21.75
N GLY A 37 -22.78 47.77 -21.48
CA GLY A 37 -21.42 48.12 -21.87
C GLY A 37 -21.24 48.17 -23.39
N CYS A 38 -21.78 47.23 -24.14
CA CYS A 38 -21.73 47.18 -25.60
C CYS A 38 -22.49 48.38 -26.23
N GLU A 39 -23.59 48.81 -25.61
CA GLU A 39 -24.33 50.02 -26.04
C GLU A 39 -23.50 51.29 -25.83
N LYS A 40 -22.88 51.43 -24.67
CA LYS A 40 -22.03 52.59 -24.33
C LYS A 40 -20.78 52.70 -25.21
N THR A 41 -20.24 51.59 -25.64
CA THR A 41 -19.06 51.54 -26.51
C THR A 41 -19.41 51.68 -28.02
N GLY A 42 -20.72 51.84 -28.35
CA GLY A 42 -21.18 52.07 -29.73
C GLY A 42 -21.46 50.86 -30.56
N TYR A 43 -21.31 49.62 -29.99
CA TYR A 43 -21.63 48.39 -30.72
C TYR A 43 -23.13 48.04 -30.72
N GLY A 44 -23.91 48.64 -29.80
CA GLY A 44 -25.35 48.47 -29.68
C GLY A 44 -25.79 47.22 -28.93
N ARG A 45 -27.01 47.29 -28.36
CA ARG A 45 -27.60 46.19 -27.58
C ARG A 45 -27.76 44.89 -28.35
N PRO A 46 -28.26 44.88 -29.63
CA PRO A 46 -28.46 43.61 -30.34
C PRO A 46 -27.20 42.81 -30.52
N LEU A 47 -26.05 43.48 -30.72
CA LEU A 47 -24.77 42.79 -30.82
C LEU A 47 -24.30 42.31 -29.43
N GLY A 48 -24.53 43.11 -28.37
CA GLY A 48 -24.22 42.73 -27.00
C GLY A 48 -24.95 41.48 -26.55
N GLU A 49 -26.27 41.43 -26.79
CA GLU A 49 -27.09 40.22 -26.49
C GLU A 49 -26.60 39.02 -27.24
N LYS A 50 -26.39 39.10 -28.56
CA LYS A 50 -25.87 38.01 -29.36
C LYS A 50 -24.50 37.50 -28.90
N LEU A 51 -23.58 38.40 -28.55
CA LEU A 51 -22.27 38.02 -28.04
C LEU A 51 -22.37 37.37 -26.69
N PHE A 52 -23.26 37.86 -25.79
CA PHE A 52 -23.44 37.27 -24.46
C PHE A 52 -24.07 35.88 -24.56
N ASP A 53 -25.02 35.66 -25.45
CA ASP A 53 -25.59 34.34 -25.73
C ASP A 53 -24.53 33.32 -26.19
N ILE A 54 -23.62 33.77 -27.08
CA ILE A 54 -22.47 32.94 -27.50
C ILE A 54 -21.58 32.60 -26.27
N ILE A 55 -21.28 33.60 -25.43
CA ILE A 55 -20.48 33.40 -24.21
C ILE A 55 -21.19 32.44 -23.24
N ARG A 56 -22.50 32.58 -23.06
CA ARG A 56 -23.33 31.70 -22.25
C ARG A 56 -23.33 30.25 -22.76
N GLY A 57 -23.55 30.06 -24.06
CA GLY A 57 -23.47 28.72 -24.68
C GLY A 57 -22.09 28.10 -24.59
N PHE A 58 -21.03 28.90 -24.60
CA PHE A 58 -19.66 28.43 -24.40
C PHE A 58 -19.32 28.10 -22.97
N ALA A 59 -19.97 28.76 -21.99
CA ALA A 59 -19.65 28.56 -20.56
C ALA A 59 -19.83 27.11 -20.09
N ASP A 60 -20.78 26.39 -20.64
CA ASP A 60 -21.01 24.97 -20.33
C ASP A 60 -19.91 24.04 -20.83
N TYR A 61 -19.21 24.43 -21.91
CA TYR A 61 -18.17 23.64 -22.56
C TYR A 61 -16.79 24.30 -22.55
N ALA A 62 -16.66 25.46 -21.89
CA ALA A 62 -15.40 26.20 -21.85
C ALA A 62 -14.33 25.41 -21.08
N PHE A 63 -13.20 25.19 -21.73
CA PHE A 63 -12.00 24.60 -21.11
C PHE A 63 -10.78 25.45 -21.45
N ASN A 64 -9.96 25.74 -20.44
CA ASN A 64 -8.77 26.57 -20.63
C ASN A 64 -7.76 25.84 -21.53
N LYS A 65 -7.50 26.40 -22.72
CA LYS A 65 -6.60 25.82 -23.70
C LYS A 65 -5.17 25.66 -23.18
N SER A 66 -4.65 26.61 -22.40
CA SER A 66 -3.32 26.51 -21.76
C SER A 66 -3.29 25.37 -20.73
N HIS A 67 -4.41 25.15 -20.03
CA HIS A 67 -4.57 24.01 -19.13
C HIS A 67 -4.55 22.68 -19.90
N ALA A 68 -5.28 22.60 -21.02
CA ALA A 68 -5.26 21.42 -21.89
C ALA A 68 -3.86 21.08 -22.38
N TYR A 69 -3.10 22.07 -22.82
CA TYR A 69 -1.73 21.85 -23.29
C TYR A 69 -0.77 21.46 -22.16
N GLY A 70 -0.73 22.24 -21.08
CA GLY A 70 0.20 22.01 -19.97
C GLY A 70 -0.08 20.68 -19.26
N TYR A 71 -1.30 20.48 -18.83
CA TYR A 71 -1.68 19.25 -18.12
C TYR A 71 -1.77 18.04 -19.04
N GLY A 72 -2.14 18.22 -20.30
CA GLY A 72 -2.12 17.16 -21.31
C GLY A 72 -0.69 16.64 -21.55
N LEU A 73 0.29 17.54 -21.62
CA LEU A 73 1.70 17.14 -21.73
C LEU A 73 2.17 16.39 -20.48
N ILE A 74 1.85 16.88 -19.28
CA ILE A 74 2.21 16.22 -18.02
C ILE A 74 1.54 14.84 -17.95
N ALA A 75 0.25 14.73 -18.29
CA ALA A 75 -0.47 13.45 -18.33
C ALA A 75 0.19 12.45 -19.28
N TYR A 76 0.60 12.91 -20.47
CA TYR A 76 1.34 12.07 -21.42
C TYR A 76 2.69 11.62 -20.83
N GLN A 77 3.46 12.55 -20.25
CA GLN A 77 4.77 12.23 -19.67
C GLN A 77 4.65 11.21 -18.54
N THR A 78 3.68 11.37 -17.63
CA THR A 78 3.46 10.42 -16.53
C THR A 78 3.01 9.06 -17.04
N ALA A 79 2.12 9.01 -18.04
CA ALA A 79 1.73 7.75 -18.67
C ALA A 79 2.90 7.07 -19.38
N TYR A 80 3.74 7.83 -20.09
CA TYR A 80 4.95 7.32 -20.75
C TYR A 80 5.93 6.74 -19.73
N LEU A 81 6.21 7.47 -18.64
CA LEU A 81 7.10 6.99 -17.58
C LEU A 81 6.54 5.73 -16.91
N LYS A 82 5.25 5.67 -16.62
CA LYS A 82 4.61 4.47 -16.05
C LYS A 82 4.73 3.27 -17.00
N ALA A 83 4.58 3.47 -18.30
CA ALA A 83 4.66 2.40 -19.29
C ALA A 83 6.08 1.86 -19.51
N HIS A 84 7.09 2.74 -19.54
CA HIS A 84 8.47 2.38 -19.90
C HIS A 84 9.39 2.17 -18.69
N PHE A 85 9.08 2.80 -17.56
CA PHE A 85 9.86 2.75 -16.31
C PHE A 85 8.95 2.50 -15.11
N PRO A 86 8.15 1.41 -15.10
CA PRO A 86 7.09 1.21 -14.11
C PRO A 86 7.60 1.14 -12.68
N VAL A 87 8.78 0.56 -12.44
CA VAL A 87 9.36 0.42 -11.09
C VAL A 87 9.80 1.77 -10.55
N GLU A 88 10.54 2.53 -11.35
CA GLU A 88 11.02 3.87 -11.00
C GLU A 88 9.86 4.85 -10.81
N TYR A 89 8.86 4.79 -11.70
CA TYR A 89 7.66 5.61 -11.60
C TYR A 89 6.88 5.33 -10.32
N SER A 90 6.65 4.04 -9.99
CA SER A 90 5.95 3.63 -8.79
C SER A 90 6.71 4.00 -7.51
N ALA A 91 8.05 3.91 -7.52
CA ALA A 91 8.88 4.35 -6.40
C ALA A 91 8.74 5.86 -6.15
N CYS A 92 8.80 6.68 -7.21
CA CYS A 92 8.58 8.13 -7.11
C CYS A 92 7.16 8.47 -6.64
N LEU A 93 6.15 7.74 -7.13
CA LEU A 93 4.76 7.95 -6.74
C LEU A 93 4.54 7.63 -5.26
N LEU A 94 5.06 6.50 -4.77
CA LEU A 94 5.04 6.14 -3.35
C LEU A 94 5.78 7.18 -2.49
N SER A 95 6.91 7.69 -2.96
CA SER A 95 7.67 8.74 -2.27
C SER A 95 6.87 10.04 -2.15
N SER A 96 6.10 10.41 -3.19
CA SER A 96 5.29 11.63 -3.19
C SER A 96 4.14 11.60 -2.17
N VAL A 97 3.73 10.41 -1.73
CA VAL A 97 2.65 10.20 -0.74
C VAL A 97 3.17 9.66 0.58
N LYS A 98 4.49 9.69 0.80
CA LYS A 98 5.13 9.28 2.06
C LYS A 98 4.47 9.97 3.26
N GLY A 99 4.00 9.19 4.23
CA GLY A 99 3.24 9.69 5.39
C GLY A 99 1.72 9.75 5.22
N ASN A 100 1.21 9.53 4.01
CA ASN A 100 -0.23 9.32 3.77
C ASN A 100 -0.47 7.83 3.46
N TYR A 101 -0.74 7.06 4.50
CA TYR A 101 -0.86 5.60 4.41
C TYR A 101 -2.00 5.13 3.51
N GLU A 102 -3.12 5.85 3.46
CA GLU A 102 -4.27 5.52 2.59
C GLU A 102 -3.87 5.59 1.10
N LYS A 103 -3.25 6.70 0.69
CA LYS A 103 -2.77 6.85 -0.68
C LYS A 103 -1.63 5.89 -1.00
N ALA A 104 -0.73 5.67 -0.04
CA ALA A 104 0.37 4.73 -0.21
C ALA A 104 -0.14 3.29 -0.39
N ALA A 105 -1.20 2.88 0.32
CA ALA A 105 -1.84 1.57 0.15
C ALA A 105 -2.37 1.38 -1.28
N VAL A 106 -3.08 2.39 -1.83
CA VAL A 106 -3.58 2.36 -3.21
C VAL A 106 -2.45 2.21 -4.23
N HIS A 107 -1.38 3.00 -4.09
CA HIS A 107 -0.24 2.93 -5.02
C HIS A 107 0.58 1.65 -4.85
N LEU A 108 0.64 1.10 -3.64
CA LEU A 108 1.26 -0.20 -3.37
C LEU A 108 0.48 -1.34 -4.04
N ALA A 109 -0.85 -1.32 -3.93
CA ALA A 109 -1.72 -2.28 -4.60
C ALA A 109 -1.59 -2.19 -6.13
N ASP A 110 -1.59 -0.97 -6.71
CA ASP A 110 -1.35 -0.75 -8.15
C ASP A 110 0.01 -1.30 -8.59
N ALA A 111 1.10 -1.03 -7.86
CA ALA A 111 2.42 -1.56 -8.16
C ALA A 111 2.44 -3.09 -8.14
N ARG A 112 1.85 -3.71 -7.12
CA ARG A 112 1.74 -5.18 -7.00
C ARG A 112 0.91 -5.80 -8.12
N SER A 113 -0.18 -5.14 -8.54
CA SER A 113 -1.06 -5.64 -9.62
C SER A 113 -0.35 -5.76 -10.97
N ILE A 114 0.67 -4.94 -11.21
CA ILE A 114 1.53 -4.99 -12.41
C ILE A 114 2.83 -5.78 -12.18
N GLY A 115 2.92 -6.55 -11.09
CA GLY A 115 4.01 -7.47 -10.80
C GLY A 115 5.27 -6.85 -10.18
N ILE A 116 5.19 -5.60 -9.68
CA ILE A 116 6.31 -4.95 -9.01
C ILE A 116 6.38 -5.41 -7.56
N THR A 117 7.51 -5.98 -7.16
CA THR A 117 7.80 -6.34 -5.78
C THR A 117 8.21 -5.10 -4.99
N VAL A 118 7.60 -4.92 -3.82
CA VAL A 118 8.03 -3.91 -2.84
C VAL A 118 8.53 -4.66 -1.61
N SER A 119 9.80 -4.41 -1.23
CA SER A 119 10.44 -5.04 -0.08
C SER A 119 10.49 -4.09 1.13
N ASN A 120 10.68 -4.67 2.31
CA ASN A 120 10.92 -3.93 3.53
C ASN A 120 12.09 -2.94 3.36
N PRO A 121 12.20 -1.90 4.21
CA PRO A 121 13.39 -1.08 4.24
C PRO A 121 14.63 -1.95 4.49
N ASP A 122 15.76 -1.55 3.94
CA ASP A 122 17.03 -2.22 4.14
C ASP A 122 18.14 -1.18 4.36
N ILE A 123 18.98 -1.38 5.36
CA ILE A 123 20.01 -0.42 5.75
C ILE A 123 21.08 -0.26 4.67
N ASN A 124 21.31 -1.31 3.89
CA ASN A 124 22.34 -1.35 2.85
C ASN A 124 21.82 -1.01 1.45
N GLU A 125 20.54 -1.27 1.15
CA GLU A 125 19.96 -1.04 -0.17
C GLU A 125 19.01 0.15 -0.20
N GLY A 126 18.40 0.48 0.97
CA GLY A 126 17.45 1.56 1.11
C GLY A 126 18.04 2.95 0.86
N ARG A 127 17.13 3.86 0.61
CA ARG A 127 17.38 5.31 0.52
C ARG A 127 16.46 6.04 1.49
N SER A 128 16.59 7.37 1.59
CA SER A 128 15.65 8.16 2.37
C SER A 128 14.21 7.98 1.87
N ASP A 129 14.03 8.00 0.56
CA ASP A 129 12.75 7.76 -0.10
C ASP A 129 12.66 6.34 -0.67
N PHE A 130 11.46 5.95 -1.18
CA PHE A 130 11.31 4.70 -1.91
C PHE A 130 12.27 4.65 -3.10
N ALA A 131 13.00 3.56 -3.23
CA ALA A 131 14.04 3.43 -4.23
C ALA A 131 13.82 2.22 -5.13
N ALA A 132 13.88 2.44 -6.44
CA ALA A 132 13.98 1.36 -7.42
C ALA A 132 15.42 0.83 -7.42
N ILE A 133 15.59 -0.45 -7.15
CA ILE A 133 16.87 -1.14 -7.18
C ILE A 133 16.84 -2.32 -8.13
N THR A 134 18.02 -2.71 -8.61
CA THR A 134 18.18 -3.95 -9.37
C THR A 134 19.02 -4.93 -8.54
N ALA A 135 18.43 -6.06 -8.19
CA ALA A 135 19.10 -7.14 -7.48
C ALA A 135 18.83 -8.46 -8.24
N ASP A 136 19.83 -9.28 -8.44
CA ASP A 136 19.75 -10.57 -9.13
C ASP A 136 19.06 -10.49 -10.52
N GLY A 137 19.27 -9.38 -11.22
CA GLY A 137 18.68 -9.12 -12.54
C GLY A 137 17.20 -8.72 -12.52
N GLN A 138 16.58 -8.61 -11.35
CA GLN A 138 15.21 -8.16 -11.19
C GLN A 138 15.14 -6.77 -10.55
N LYS A 139 14.25 -5.93 -11.07
CA LYS A 139 13.97 -4.62 -10.45
C LYS A 139 12.89 -4.78 -9.39
N ARG A 140 13.11 -4.13 -8.24
CA ARG A 140 12.14 -4.03 -7.16
C ARG A 140 12.17 -2.66 -6.50
N ILE A 141 11.19 -2.35 -5.70
CA ILE A 141 11.16 -1.13 -4.87
C ILE A 141 11.55 -1.52 -3.45
N VAL A 142 12.49 -0.77 -2.85
CA VAL A 142 12.80 -0.86 -1.42
C VAL A 142 12.08 0.26 -0.69
N PHE A 143 11.44 -0.07 0.44
CA PHE A 143 10.71 0.89 1.26
C PHE A 143 11.62 1.98 1.80
N ALA A 144 11.11 3.21 1.86
CA ALA A 144 11.81 4.41 2.32
C ALA A 144 12.28 4.27 3.78
N LEU A 145 13.56 4.43 4.07
CA LEU A 145 14.08 4.41 5.45
C LEU A 145 13.47 5.53 6.30
N SER A 146 13.28 6.74 5.74
CA SER A 146 12.64 7.85 6.45
C SER A 146 11.10 7.72 6.53
N GLY A 147 10.52 6.71 5.88
CA GLY A 147 9.12 6.32 6.04
C GLY A 147 8.85 5.46 7.28
N VAL A 148 9.90 4.96 7.93
CA VAL A 148 9.81 4.19 9.18
C VAL A 148 9.47 5.13 10.34
N ARG A 149 8.45 4.76 11.13
CA ARG A 149 8.05 5.55 12.32
C ARG A 149 9.23 5.77 13.26
N ASN A 150 9.33 6.93 13.85
CA ASN A 150 10.42 7.37 14.75
C ASN A 150 11.81 7.50 14.10
N VAL A 151 11.92 7.34 12.80
CA VAL A 151 13.17 7.49 12.06
C VAL A 151 13.12 8.79 11.26
N GLY A 152 13.83 9.80 11.77
CA GLY A 152 13.90 11.12 11.11
C GLY A 152 14.80 11.10 9.89
N GLU A 153 14.49 11.91 8.88
CA GLU A 153 15.28 12.02 7.65
C GLU A 153 16.76 12.37 7.92
N GLY A 154 17.04 13.24 8.90
CA GLY A 154 18.40 13.59 9.29
C GLY A 154 19.21 12.39 9.80
N ILE A 155 18.58 11.46 10.53
CA ILE A 155 19.22 10.21 10.96
C ILE A 155 19.55 9.34 9.74
N VAL A 156 18.58 9.20 8.83
CA VAL A 156 18.75 8.39 7.61
C VAL A 156 19.88 8.94 6.76
N LEU A 157 19.93 10.24 6.53
CA LEU A 157 20.98 10.85 5.72
C LEU A 157 22.38 10.60 6.29
N GLN A 158 22.54 10.63 7.62
CA GLN A 158 23.80 10.30 8.27
C GLN A 158 24.21 8.84 8.09
N ILE A 159 23.25 7.91 8.21
CA ILE A 159 23.48 6.48 7.96
C ILE A 159 23.90 6.25 6.51
N LEU A 160 23.22 6.90 5.56
CA LEU A 160 23.52 6.78 4.14
C LEU A 160 24.89 7.39 3.79
N GLU A 161 25.23 8.54 4.36
CA GLU A 161 26.54 9.19 4.14
C GLU A 161 27.70 8.31 4.62
N GLU A 162 27.56 7.71 5.81
CA GLU A 162 28.54 6.78 6.34
C GLU A 162 28.67 5.54 5.43
N ARG A 163 27.55 4.94 5.04
CA ARG A 163 27.53 3.80 4.15
C ARG A 163 28.14 4.11 2.77
N ASP A 164 27.79 5.25 2.19
CA ASP A 164 28.24 5.63 0.85
C ASP A 164 29.75 6.00 0.86
N ARG A 165 30.31 6.43 2.01
CA ARG A 165 31.74 6.74 2.19
C ARG A 165 32.59 5.50 2.46
N ASN A 166 32.12 4.62 3.33
CA ASN A 166 32.92 3.53 3.90
C ASN A 166 32.43 2.12 3.47
N GLY A 167 31.46 2.04 2.57
CA GLY A 167 30.89 0.79 2.05
C GLY A 167 29.73 0.25 2.89
N ARG A 168 29.15 -0.83 2.41
CA ARG A 168 28.01 -1.51 3.04
C ARG A 168 28.35 -1.89 4.47
N TYR A 169 27.35 -1.89 5.34
CA TYR A 169 27.46 -2.48 6.69
C TYR A 169 27.47 -4.00 6.56
N GLU A 170 28.42 -4.66 7.21
CA GLU A 170 28.60 -6.12 7.13
C GLU A 170 27.73 -6.87 8.15
N SER A 171 27.47 -6.24 9.31
CA SER A 171 26.67 -6.82 10.39
C SER A 171 26.00 -5.71 11.21
N PHE A 172 25.14 -6.10 12.16
CA PHE A 172 24.58 -5.15 13.11
C PHE A 172 25.64 -4.57 14.05
N HIS A 173 26.66 -5.34 14.40
CA HIS A 173 27.80 -4.85 15.21
C HIS A 173 28.64 -3.84 14.42
N ASP A 174 28.85 -4.09 13.14
CA ASP A 174 29.54 -3.14 12.26
C ASP A 174 28.74 -1.84 12.11
N PHE A 175 27.41 -1.94 11.95
CA PHE A 175 26.53 -0.77 11.96
C PHE A 175 26.64 0.01 13.28
N ALA A 176 26.61 -0.65 14.44
CA ALA A 176 26.72 0.01 15.75
C ALA A 176 28.08 0.70 15.94
N ARG A 177 29.15 0.10 15.41
CA ARG A 177 30.50 0.70 15.46
C ARG A 177 30.67 1.90 14.56
N ARG A 178 30.10 1.87 13.34
CA ARG A 178 30.36 2.86 12.29
C ARG A 178 29.33 3.97 12.24
N ALA A 179 28.07 3.68 12.50
CA ALA A 179 26.99 4.66 12.38
C ALA A 179 27.24 5.85 13.33
N PRO A 180 26.98 7.11 12.88
CA PRO A 180 27.11 8.27 13.75
C PRO A 180 26.29 8.14 15.05
N GLU A 181 26.79 8.72 16.16
CA GLU A 181 26.16 8.56 17.49
C GLU A 181 24.68 9.01 17.48
N GLN A 182 24.34 10.05 16.73
CA GLN A 182 22.95 10.51 16.57
C GLN A 182 22.05 9.46 15.89
N ALA A 183 22.62 8.65 14.99
CA ALA A 183 21.92 7.58 14.31
C ALA A 183 21.71 6.34 15.18
N LEU A 184 22.46 6.21 16.27
CA LEU A 184 22.34 5.15 17.28
C LEU A 184 21.26 5.44 18.34
N ASN A 185 20.34 6.39 18.05
CA ASN A 185 19.19 6.61 18.91
C ASN A 185 18.38 5.31 19.07
N LYS A 186 18.30 4.80 20.30
CA LYS A 186 17.69 3.49 20.61
C LYS A 186 16.26 3.35 20.05
N ARG A 187 15.45 4.42 20.12
CA ARG A 187 14.07 4.39 19.59
C ARG A 187 14.04 4.28 18.07
N ALA A 188 14.95 4.94 17.37
CA ALA A 188 15.04 4.86 15.92
C ALA A 188 15.54 3.48 15.49
N VAL A 189 16.57 2.95 16.14
CA VAL A 189 17.13 1.63 15.85
C VAL A 189 16.11 0.53 16.15
N GLU A 190 15.39 0.59 17.28
CA GLU A 190 14.29 -0.33 17.59
C GLU A 190 13.24 -0.34 16.46
N SER A 191 12.85 0.85 15.98
CA SER A 191 11.87 0.97 14.91
C SER A 191 12.40 0.39 13.58
N LEU A 192 13.67 0.59 13.25
CA LEU A 192 14.32 0.00 12.08
C LEU A 192 14.39 -1.54 12.19
N ILE A 193 14.69 -2.11 13.38
CA ILE A 193 14.69 -3.57 13.60
C ILE A 193 13.27 -4.12 13.39
N LYS A 194 12.26 -3.52 14.01
CA LYS A 194 10.85 -3.94 13.88
C LYS A 194 10.37 -3.85 12.42
N ALA A 195 10.82 -2.85 11.67
CA ALA A 195 10.53 -2.68 10.25
C ALA A 195 11.25 -3.68 9.34
N GLY A 196 12.29 -4.37 9.84
CA GLY A 196 13.09 -5.32 9.07
C GLY A 196 14.27 -4.72 8.33
N ALA A 197 14.71 -3.50 8.68
CA ALA A 197 15.81 -2.82 8.00
C ALA A 197 17.17 -3.52 8.12
N PHE A 198 17.31 -4.47 9.03
CA PHE A 198 18.52 -5.26 9.28
C PHE A 198 18.37 -6.74 8.89
N ASP A 199 17.29 -7.12 8.22
CA ASP A 199 17.04 -8.53 7.85
C ASP A 199 18.13 -9.11 6.92
N SER A 200 18.77 -8.26 6.10
CA SER A 200 19.88 -8.65 5.22
C SER A 200 21.11 -9.17 5.97
N PHE A 201 21.23 -8.93 7.29
CA PHE A 201 22.29 -9.50 8.12
C PHE A 201 22.00 -10.93 8.57
N GLY A 202 20.81 -11.48 8.30
CA GLY A 202 20.46 -12.86 8.62
C GLY A 202 20.12 -13.11 10.08
N HIS A 203 20.01 -12.09 10.91
CA HIS A 203 19.64 -12.24 12.32
C HIS A 203 18.13 -12.14 12.53
N PRO A 204 17.54 -12.95 13.45
CA PRO A 204 16.14 -12.83 13.80
C PRO A 204 15.83 -11.48 14.45
N ARG A 205 14.76 -10.80 13.98
CA ARG A 205 14.36 -9.49 14.53
C ARG A 205 14.13 -9.53 16.04
N ARG A 206 13.49 -10.60 16.57
CA ARG A 206 13.27 -10.76 18.03
C ARG A 206 14.57 -10.90 18.79
N GLY A 207 15.47 -11.76 18.31
CA GLY A 207 16.80 -11.92 18.93
C GLY A 207 17.57 -10.62 18.96
N LEU A 208 17.54 -9.87 17.86
CA LEU A 208 18.20 -8.57 17.75
C LEU A 208 17.60 -7.54 18.73
N LEU A 209 16.27 -7.48 18.86
CA LEU A 209 15.59 -6.60 19.83
C LEU A 209 15.96 -6.89 21.30
N MET A 210 16.35 -8.10 21.63
CA MET A 210 16.75 -8.45 23.00
C MET A 210 18.12 -7.87 23.39
N VAL A 211 19.00 -7.63 22.42
CA VAL A 211 20.40 -7.32 22.70
C VAL A 211 20.91 -6.01 22.05
N PHE A 212 20.14 -5.40 21.15
CA PHE A 212 20.60 -4.23 20.39
C PHE A 212 21.05 -3.06 21.26
N GLU A 213 20.39 -2.82 22.39
CA GLU A 213 20.79 -1.74 23.32
C GLU A 213 22.17 -2.00 23.91
N SER A 214 22.43 -3.24 24.34
CA SER A 214 23.74 -3.61 24.88
C SER A 214 24.83 -3.49 23.82
N ILE A 215 24.55 -3.86 22.56
CA ILE A 215 25.48 -3.74 21.45
C ILE A 215 25.79 -2.25 21.18
N ILE A 216 24.76 -1.39 21.13
CA ILE A 216 24.95 0.06 20.93
C ILE A 216 25.75 0.67 22.09
N ASP A 217 25.37 0.38 23.32
CA ASP A 217 26.04 0.94 24.49
C ASP A 217 27.55 0.55 24.53
N SER A 218 27.85 -0.71 24.21
CA SER A 218 29.23 -1.18 24.10
C SER A 218 30.01 -0.48 22.99
N ALA A 219 29.39 -0.30 21.82
CA ALA A 219 30.00 0.38 20.68
C ALA A 219 30.28 1.88 20.97
N VAL A 220 29.33 2.56 21.64
CA VAL A 220 29.50 3.98 22.04
C VAL A 220 30.62 4.14 23.08
N VAL A 221 30.71 3.22 24.05
CA VAL A 221 31.78 3.25 25.06
C VAL A 221 33.13 3.05 24.37
N ALA A 222 33.26 2.01 23.56
CA ALA A 222 34.52 1.71 22.85
C ALA A 222 35.00 2.92 22.00
N ARG A 223 34.09 3.56 21.26
CA ARG A 223 34.42 4.75 20.45
C ARG A 223 34.90 5.92 21.30
N ARG A 224 34.29 6.16 22.46
CA ARG A 224 34.71 7.23 23.38
C ARG A 224 36.07 6.95 24.03
N GLU A 225 36.42 5.70 24.23
CA GLU A 225 37.73 5.29 24.69
C GLU A 225 38.80 5.48 23.62
N GLU A 226 38.51 5.12 22.38
CA GLU A 226 39.38 5.37 21.23
C GLU A 226 39.66 6.89 21.04
N GLU A 227 38.62 7.72 21.10
CA GLU A 227 38.71 9.18 20.99
C GLU A 227 39.56 9.82 22.08
N LYS A 228 39.60 9.23 23.29
CA LYS A 228 40.41 9.68 24.40
C LYS A 228 41.85 9.18 24.35
N GLY A 229 42.21 8.41 23.33
CA GLY A 229 43.55 7.83 23.20
C GLY A 229 43.89 6.79 24.26
N VAL A 230 42.85 6.25 24.92
CA VAL A 230 43.00 5.11 25.83
C VAL A 230 43.16 3.86 24.96
N MET A 231 44.44 3.56 24.58
CA MET A 231 44.73 2.26 23.99
C MET A 231 44.37 1.18 25.02
N SER A 232 43.49 0.26 24.62
CA SER A 232 43.25 -0.93 25.42
C SER A 232 44.57 -1.66 25.63
N LEU A 233 45.03 -1.76 26.88
CA LEU A 233 46.27 -2.45 27.24
C LEU A 233 46.30 -3.93 26.81
N PHE A 234 45.19 -4.43 26.28
CA PHE A 234 44.94 -5.83 25.87
C PHE A 234 44.69 -6.01 24.39
N GLY A 235 44.81 -4.93 23.54
CA GLY A 235 44.55 -4.97 22.08
C GLY A 235 45.66 -5.58 21.25
N GLU A 236 46.87 -5.85 21.76
CA GLU A 236 48.00 -6.39 21.00
C GLU A 236 48.41 -7.83 21.36
N MET A 237 47.59 -8.58 22.11
CA MET A 237 47.80 -10.02 22.26
C MET A 237 46.92 -10.80 21.31
N GLU A 238 47.46 -11.08 20.11
CA GLU A 238 47.03 -12.18 19.27
C GLU A 238 47.21 -13.50 19.98
N ASP A 239 46.25 -13.91 20.78
CA ASP A 239 45.96 -15.33 21.06
C ASP A 239 44.52 -15.45 21.57
N ALA A 240 43.65 -15.89 20.66
CA ALA A 240 42.19 -15.92 20.79
C ALA A 240 41.71 -17.10 21.64
N SER A 241 42.14 -17.26 22.88
CA SER A 241 41.57 -18.35 23.69
C SER A 241 41.29 -18.07 25.16
N THR A 242 41.63 -16.90 25.69
CA THR A 242 41.35 -16.69 27.14
C THR A 242 41.37 -15.21 27.53
N THR A 243 40.25 -14.48 27.33
CA THR A 243 39.84 -13.46 28.34
C THR A 243 38.47 -12.86 27.93
N GLY A 244 37.48 -12.99 28.79
CA GLY A 244 36.07 -12.71 28.56
C GLY A 244 35.65 -11.22 28.63
N TRP A 245 36.37 -10.28 27.97
CA TRP A 245 36.02 -8.84 28.01
C TRP A 245 35.84 -8.19 26.66
N SER A 246 35.99 -8.90 25.53
CA SER A 246 35.62 -8.41 24.19
C SER A 246 34.77 -9.40 23.42
N ALA A 247 34.06 -10.29 24.08
CA ALA A 247 33.09 -11.14 23.39
C ALA A 247 31.97 -10.25 22.81
N GLU A 248 31.88 -10.18 21.50
CA GLU A 248 30.72 -9.56 20.82
C GLU A 248 29.45 -10.14 21.43
N VAL A 249 28.49 -9.26 21.79
CA VAL A 249 27.20 -9.68 22.35
C VAL A 249 26.53 -10.58 21.34
N SER A 250 26.36 -11.86 21.66
CA SER A 250 25.74 -12.81 20.76
C SER A 250 24.25 -12.50 20.57
N ILE A 251 23.79 -12.47 19.32
CA ILE A 251 22.38 -12.26 18.98
C ILE A 251 21.67 -13.61 19.06
N PRO A 252 20.65 -13.77 19.94
CA PRO A 252 19.94 -15.04 20.10
C PRO A 252 19.16 -15.41 18.83
N ASP A 253 19.13 -16.69 18.48
CA ASP A 253 18.30 -17.22 17.41
C ASP A 253 16.84 -17.38 17.88
N MET A 254 16.16 -16.25 18.05
CA MET A 254 14.77 -16.19 18.49
C MET A 254 13.94 -15.44 17.48
N GLN A 255 12.97 -16.11 16.87
CA GLN A 255 12.05 -15.53 15.89
C GLN A 255 10.78 -15.01 16.55
N PHE A 256 10.14 -14.02 15.91
CA PHE A 256 8.74 -13.71 16.16
C PHE A 256 7.84 -14.76 15.52
N THR A 257 6.62 -14.90 16.03
CA THR A 257 5.55 -15.54 15.25
C THR A 257 5.26 -14.69 14.03
N LYS A 258 4.78 -15.30 12.95
CA LYS A 258 4.44 -14.55 11.71
C LYS A 258 3.45 -13.40 11.96
N PRO A 259 2.35 -13.59 12.72
CA PRO A 259 1.45 -12.50 13.08
C PRO A 259 2.13 -11.36 13.85
N ASP A 260 3.00 -11.69 14.84
CA ASP A 260 3.71 -10.66 15.60
C ASP A 260 4.68 -9.86 14.72
N GLN A 261 5.38 -10.53 13.80
CA GLN A 261 6.26 -9.86 12.84
C GLN A 261 5.49 -8.89 11.95
N LEU A 262 4.36 -9.31 11.39
CA LEU A 262 3.52 -8.47 10.53
C LEU A 262 2.90 -7.30 11.31
N ARG A 263 2.52 -7.52 12.58
CA ARG A 263 2.03 -6.46 13.46
C ARG A 263 3.09 -5.38 13.70
N HIS A 264 4.33 -5.78 14.03
CA HIS A 264 5.44 -4.85 14.20
C HIS A 264 5.77 -4.10 12.90
N GLU A 265 5.73 -4.80 11.78
CA GLU A 265 5.95 -4.20 10.46
C GLU A 265 4.89 -3.14 10.16
N LYS A 266 3.61 -3.46 10.31
CA LYS A 266 2.51 -2.51 10.12
C LYS A 266 2.59 -1.33 11.10
N GLU A 267 2.96 -1.57 12.36
CA GLU A 267 3.15 -0.51 13.36
C GLU A 267 4.21 0.50 12.91
N MET A 268 5.32 0.03 12.33
CA MET A 268 6.46 0.87 11.94
C MET A 268 6.32 1.47 10.54
N LEU A 269 5.74 0.75 9.59
CA LEU A 269 5.62 1.15 8.18
C LEU A 269 4.23 1.73 7.83
N GLY A 270 3.22 1.49 8.69
CA GLY A 270 1.83 1.84 8.43
C GLY A 270 1.12 0.91 7.43
N LEU A 271 1.84 -0.01 6.81
CA LEU A 271 1.39 -0.91 5.74
C LEU A 271 1.99 -2.30 5.92
N TYR A 272 1.32 -3.33 5.40
CA TYR A 272 1.88 -4.67 5.26
C TYR A 272 2.73 -4.75 4.00
N ILE A 273 4.03 -4.96 4.14
CA ILE A 273 4.99 -4.98 3.02
C ILE A 273 5.47 -6.39 2.71
N SER A 274 6.04 -7.12 3.70
CA SER A 274 6.64 -8.44 3.47
C SER A 274 5.59 -9.50 3.15
N ASP A 275 4.42 -9.40 3.76
CA ASP A 275 3.32 -10.33 3.59
C ASP A 275 2.00 -9.68 4.06
N HIS A 276 0.87 -10.33 3.79
CA HIS A 276 -0.44 -9.87 4.26
C HIS A 276 -1.09 -10.90 5.19
N PRO A 277 -1.74 -10.50 6.29
CA PRO A 277 -2.39 -11.45 7.19
C PRO A 277 -3.46 -12.34 6.54
N LEU A 278 -4.02 -11.89 5.41
CA LEU A 278 -4.99 -12.65 4.64
C LEU A 278 -4.36 -13.62 3.62
N ARG A 279 -3.03 -13.56 3.41
CA ARG A 279 -2.40 -14.44 2.43
C ARG A 279 -2.57 -15.90 2.85
N GLY A 280 -3.09 -16.69 1.91
CA GLY A 280 -3.41 -18.10 2.13
C GLY A 280 -4.77 -18.38 2.78
N VAL A 281 -5.46 -17.35 3.29
CA VAL A 281 -6.81 -17.48 3.86
C VAL A 281 -7.86 -16.68 3.07
N GLU A 282 -7.46 -15.90 2.08
CA GLU A 282 -8.33 -15.03 1.30
C GLU A 282 -9.47 -15.78 0.60
N TYR A 283 -9.19 -16.98 0.08
CA TYR A 283 -10.21 -17.78 -0.58
C TYR A 283 -11.24 -18.34 0.41
N ALA A 284 -10.76 -18.81 1.58
CA ALA A 284 -11.67 -19.22 2.65
C ALA A 284 -12.54 -18.06 3.10
N LEU A 285 -11.97 -16.87 3.21
CA LEU A 285 -12.68 -15.65 3.57
C LEU A 285 -13.69 -15.24 2.48
N ARG A 286 -13.32 -15.28 1.19
CA ARG A 286 -14.22 -14.99 0.05
C ARG A 286 -15.47 -15.87 0.03
N ARG A 287 -15.41 -17.12 0.47
CA ARG A 287 -16.57 -18.00 0.55
C ARG A 287 -17.57 -17.58 1.64
N LEU A 288 -17.11 -16.84 2.63
CA LEU A 288 -17.91 -16.31 3.72
C LEU A 288 -18.44 -14.90 3.43
N THR A 289 -18.02 -14.30 2.32
CA THR A 289 -18.40 -12.95 1.92
C THR A 289 -19.31 -12.95 0.69
N THR A 290 -20.07 -11.87 0.53
CA THR A 290 -20.96 -11.68 -0.64
C THR A 290 -20.39 -10.64 -1.62
N SER A 291 -19.31 -9.95 -1.25
CA SER A 291 -18.60 -8.94 -2.06
C SER A 291 -17.20 -8.74 -1.53
N SER A 292 -16.25 -8.33 -2.38
CA SER A 292 -15.00 -7.73 -1.97
C SER A 292 -15.21 -6.28 -1.54
N ILE A 293 -14.24 -5.70 -0.84
CA ILE A 293 -14.32 -4.28 -0.44
C ILE A 293 -14.24 -3.38 -1.68
N GLN A 294 -13.42 -3.73 -2.67
CA GLN A 294 -13.29 -2.98 -3.92
C GLN A 294 -14.61 -2.90 -4.71
N GLU A 295 -15.38 -3.99 -4.73
CA GLU A 295 -16.68 -4.02 -5.43
C GLU A 295 -17.74 -3.10 -4.81
N LEU A 296 -17.56 -2.67 -3.55
CA LEU A 296 -18.51 -1.80 -2.86
C LEU A 296 -18.66 -0.43 -3.51
N GLU A 297 -17.63 0.08 -4.18
CA GLU A 297 -17.68 1.39 -4.86
C GLU A 297 -18.72 1.41 -5.99
N SER A 298 -18.91 0.28 -6.69
CA SER A 298 -19.83 0.14 -7.83
C SER A 298 -21.17 -0.50 -7.46
N ARG A 299 -21.35 -0.91 -6.19
CA ARG A 299 -22.52 -1.65 -5.73
C ARG A 299 -23.60 -0.70 -5.21
N GLU A 300 -24.87 -1.02 -5.48
CA GLU A 300 -26.02 -0.31 -4.90
C GLU A 300 -26.09 -0.51 -3.38
N SER A 301 -26.73 0.47 -2.70
CA SER A 301 -26.97 0.40 -1.26
C SER A 301 -27.73 -0.88 -0.88
N GLY A 302 -27.30 -1.56 0.17
CA GLY A 302 -27.96 -2.80 0.60
C GLY A 302 -27.19 -3.55 1.68
N MET A 303 -27.69 -4.75 2.00
CA MET A 303 -27.03 -5.68 2.92
C MET A 303 -25.93 -6.43 2.21
N VAL A 304 -24.72 -6.42 2.79
CA VAL A 304 -23.52 -7.06 2.23
C VAL A 304 -22.72 -7.68 3.36
N THR A 305 -22.07 -8.80 3.08
CA THR A 305 -21.04 -9.39 3.95
C THR A 305 -19.68 -9.20 3.29
N ILE A 306 -18.77 -8.55 3.98
CA ILE A 306 -17.39 -8.33 3.59
C ILE A 306 -16.45 -8.97 4.60
N GLY A 307 -15.22 -9.23 4.21
CA GLY A 307 -14.23 -9.85 5.09
C GLY A 307 -12.86 -9.20 4.93
N GLY A 308 -12.10 -9.18 5.99
CA GLY A 308 -10.79 -8.55 5.99
C GLY A 308 -10.09 -8.58 7.34
N VAL A 309 -9.00 -7.86 7.44
CA VAL A 309 -8.28 -7.60 8.69
C VAL A 309 -8.78 -6.30 9.28
N MET A 310 -9.11 -6.33 10.57
CA MET A 310 -9.52 -5.13 11.32
C MET A 310 -8.28 -4.31 11.70
N SER A 311 -8.36 -2.99 11.53
CA SER A 311 -7.32 -2.06 11.96
C SER A 311 -7.91 -0.74 12.41
N SER A 312 -7.11 0.07 13.11
CA SER A 312 -7.49 1.42 13.56
C SER A 312 -8.78 1.46 14.38
N LEU A 313 -8.97 0.47 15.27
CA LEU A 313 -10.14 0.40 16.13
C LEU A 313 -10.21 1.62 17.06
N ASN A 314 -11.28 2.40 16.95
CA ASN A 314 -11.53 3.56 17.78
C ASN A 314 -12.91 3.48 18.43
N ARG A 315 -12.95 3.57 19.76
CA ARG A 315 -14.17 3.57 20.56
C ARG A 315 -14.48 4.99 21.02
N ARG A 316 -15.67 5.48 20.73
CA ARG A 316 -16.10 6.84 21.08
C ARG A 316 -17.55 6.89 21.53
N PHE A 317 -17.95 8.01 22.11
CA PHE A 317 -19.34 8.27 22.48
C PHE A 317 -20.00 9.17 21.43
N THR A 318 -21.26 8.86 21.12
CA THR A 318 -22.09 9.74 20.30
C THR A 318 -22.49 10.98 21.08
N LYS A 319 -22.98 12.01 20.40
CA LYS A 319 -23.55 13.22 21.07
C LYS A 319 -24.68 12.90 22.05
N LYS A 320 -25.32 11.74 21.93
CA LYS A 320 -26.40 11.27 22.82
C LYS A 320 -25.88 10.44 24.01
N GLY A 321 -24.56 10.23 24.11
CA GLY A 321 -23.95 9.44 25.19
C GLY A 321 -23.86 7.93 24.91
N ASP A 322 -24.33 7.45 23.76
CA ASP A 322 -24.24 6.03 23.40
C ASP A 322 -22.81 5.71 22.95
N GLN A 323 -22.31 4.53 23.35
CA GLN A 323 -21.02 4.03 22.85
C GLN A 323 -21.15 3.59 21.38
N MET A 324 -20.13 3.91 20.60
CA MET A 324 -19.97 3.42 19.24
C MET A 324 -18.49 3.11 18.99
N ALA A 325 -18.23 2.28 17.99
CA ALA A 325 -16.86 2.04 17.52
C ALA A 325 -16.78 2.27 16.00
N THR A 326 -15.61 2.66 15.55
CA THR A 326 -15.23 2.63 14.13
C THR A 326 -13.93 1.87 14.00
N PHE A 327 -13.76 1.16 12.90
CA PHE A 327 -12.52 0.51 12.53
C PHE A 327 -12.39 0.46 11.01
N VAL A 328 -11.19 0.30 10.52
CA VAL A 328 -10.93 0.06 9.11
C VAL A 328 -10.88 -1.45 8.88
N LEU A 329 -11.64 -1.94 7.91
CA LEU A 329 -11.57 -3.31 7.43
C LEU A 329 -10.81 -3.30 6.10
N GLU A 330 -9.72 -4.05 6.03
CA GLU A 330 -8.82 -4.11 4.87
C GLU A 330 -8.86 -5.53 4.29
N ASP A 331 -9.10 -5.67 2.99
CA ASP A 331 -8.85 -6.91 2.25
C ASP A 331 -7.52 -6.79 1.46
N MET A 332 -7.29 -7.66 0.48
CA MET A 332 -6.04 -7.64 -0.30
C MET A 332 -5.93 -6.40 -1.22
N ASP A 333 -7.06 -5.81 -1.61
CA ASP A 333 -7.15 -4.86 -2.71
C ASP A 333 -7.66 -3.48 -2.27
N ALA A 334 -8.44 -3.40 -1.17
CA ALA A 334 -9.09 -2.18 -0.72
C ALA A 334 -9.33 -2.15 0.79
N ALA A 335 -9.74 -0.99 1.30
CA ALA A 335 -10.09 -0.78 2.70
C ALA A 335 -11.37 0.08 2.82
N ILE A 336 -12.17 -0.15 3.87
CA ILE A 336 -13.38 0.62 4.15
C ILE A 336 -13.51 0.88 5.64
N GLU A 337 -13.97 2.09 6.02
CA GLU A 337 -14.33 2.38 7.40
C GLU A 337 -15.68 1.73 7.75
N VAL A 338 -15.68 0.94 8.81
CA VAL A 338 -16.86 0.25 9.35
C VAL A 338 -17.31 0.94 10.62
N THR A 339 -18.57 1.37 10.66
CA THR A 339 -19.20 1.93 11.85
C THR A 339 -19.98 0.86 12.60
N VAL A 340 -19.75 0.75 13.91
CA VAL A 340 -20.44 -0.17 14.83
C VAL A 340 -21.21 0.64 15.85
N PHE A 341 -22.54 0.62 15.75
CA PHE A 341 -23.42 1.33 16.66
C PHE A 341 -23.65 0.58 17.98
N ALA A 342 -24.14 1.27 19.01
CA ALA A 342 -24.24 0.80 20.38
C ALA A 342 -24.84 -0.61 20.55
N LYS A 343 -25.91 -0.93 19.84
CA LYS A 343 -26.56 -2.25 19.91
C LYS A 343 -25.61 -3.36 19.46
N VAL A 344 -24.97 -3.18 18.31
CA VAL A 344 -24.04 -4.15 17.72
C VAL A 344 -22.76 -4.20 18.55
N LEU A 345 -22.30 -3.04 19.06
CA LEU A 345 -21.13 -2.97 19.93
C LEU A 345 -21.36 -3.73 21.24
N GLY A 346 -22.55 -3.68 21.82
CA GLY A 346 -22.89 -4.44 23.00
C GLY A 346 -22.87 -5.96 22.78
N GLU A 347 -23.24 -6.41 21.58
CA GLU A 347 -23.30 -7.84 21.22
C GLU A 347 -21.93 -8.38 20.77
N TYR A 348 -21.22 -7.65 19.89
CA TYR A 348 -19.98 -8.10 19.26
C TYR A 348 -18.72 -7.36 19.71
N GLY A 349 -18.83 -6.42 20.64
CA GLY A 349 -17.70 -5.57 21.07
C GLY A 349 -16.50 -6.33 21.62
N HIS A 350 -16.72 -7.54 22.14
CA HIS A 350 -15.66 -8.44 22.62
C HIS A 350 -14.83 -9.07 21.49
N LEU A 351 -15.35 -9.07 20.25
CA LEU A 351 -14.67 -9.57 19.04
C LEU A 351 -13.88 -8.47 18.32
N LEU A 352 -14.01 -7.20 18.75
CA LEU A 352 -13.32 -6.10 18.10
C LEU A 352 -11.92 -5.92 18.67
N SER A 353 -10.94 -6.29 17.87
CA SER A 353 -9.50 -6.12 18.15
C SER A 353 -8.75 -5.84 16.86
N ASP A 354 -7.76 -4.95 16.91
CA ASP A 354 -6.87 -4.74 15.78
C ASP A 354 -6.14 -6.04 15.41
N ASP A 355 -5.76 -6.16 14.15
CA ASP A 355 -5.09 -7.31 13.51
C ASP A 355 -5.91 -8.61 13.48
N LEU A 356 -7.19 -8.59 13.83
CA LEU A 356 -8.06 -9.75 13.77
C LEU A 356 -8.71 -9.88 12.38
N VAL A 357 -8.68 -11.09 11.82
CA VAL A 357 -9.42 -11.42 10.59
C VAL A 357 -10.89 -11.65 10.94
N VAL A 358 -11.77 -10.86 10.32
CA VAL A 358 -13.21 -10.91 10.60
C VAL A 358 -14.03 -10.90 9.32
N THR A 359 -15.27 -11.41 9.41
CA THR A 359 -16.34 -11.10 8.46
C THR A 359 -17.33 -10.15 9.10
N VAL A 360 -17.78 -9.17 8.34
CA VAL A 360 -18.73 -8.16 8.79
C VAL A 360 -19.92 -8.17 7.85
N THR A 361 -21.08 -8.51 8.37
CA THR A 361 -22.36 -8.32 7.68
C THR A 361 -22.93 -6.98 8.08
N GLY A 362 -23.27 -6.13 7.12
CA GLY A 362 -23.70 -4.79 7.39
C GLY A 362 -24.41 -4.13 6.22
N ARG A 363 -24.81 -2.89 6.42
CA ARG A 363 -25.47 -2.08 5.41
C ARG A 363 -24.51 -1.13 4.74
N LEU A 364 -24.38 -1.26 3.43
CA LEU A 364 -23.73 -0.30 2.57
C LEU A 364 -24.68 0.85 2.27
N ASN A 365 -24.25 2.07 2.46
CA ASN A 365 -24.98 3.27 2.07
C ASN A 365 -24.11 4.05 1.06
N GLN A 366 -24.60 4.14 -0.16
CA GLN A 366 -24.06 4.99 -1.20
C GLN A 366 -24.67 6.39 -1.14
N ARG A 367 -23.89 7.41 -1.42
CA ARG A 367 -24.31 8.82 -1.56
C ARG A 367 -23.62 9.40 -2.78
N ASP A 368 -24.34 10.16 -3.57
CA ASP A 368 -23.84 10.67 -4.86
C ASP A 368 -22.58 11.55 -4.73
N ASP A 369 -22.39 12.25 -3.58
CA ASP A 369 -21.29 13.20 -3.36
C ASP A 369 -20.36 12.82 -2.19
N ALA A 370 -20.39 11.57 -1.69
CA ALA A 370 -19.56 11.13 -0.56
C ALA A 370 -19.07 9.71 -0.72
N PRO A 371 -17.90 9.36 -0.15
CA PRO A 371 -17.44 7.97 -0.11
C PRO A 371 -18.50 7.03 0.49
N PRO A 372 -18.55 5.76 0.03
CA PRO A 372 -19.47 4.79 0.58
C PRO A 372 -19.25 4.61 2.08
N SER A 373 -20.34 4.51 2.85
CA SER A 373 -20.29 4.25 4.29
C SER A 373 -20.87 2.88 4.61
N PHE A 374 -20.20 2.16 5.52
CA PHE A 374 -20.59 0.81 5.91
C PHE A 374 -20.92 0.72 7.39
N SER A 375 -22.12 0.24 7.71
CA SER A 375 -22.55 0.08 9.10
C SER A 375 -22.74 -1.39 9.43
N ALA A 376 -21.97 -1.88 10.42
CA ALA A 376 -22.02 -3.26 10.85
C ALA A 376 -23.36 -3.60 11.52
N GLN A 377 -23.88 -4.79 11.23
CA GLN A 377 -25.00 -5.42 11.95
C GLN A 377 -24.56 -6.71 12.65
N ARG A 378 -23.55 -7.39 12.12
CA ARG A 378 -22.96 -8.58 12.71
C ARG A 378 -21.47 -8.61 12.43
N VAL A 379 -20.69 -9.03 13.43
CA VAL A 379 -19.26 -9.31 13.29
C VAL A 379 -19.01 -10.76 13.66
N SER A 380 -18.24 -11.48 12.88
CA SER A 380 -17.88 -12.87 13.17
C SER A 380 -16.40 -13.09 12.92
N VAL A 381 -15.76 -13.82 13.80
CA VAL A 381 -14.39 -14.33 13.60
C VAL A 381 -14.53 -15.69 12.93
N PRO A 382 -14.06 -15.86 11.70
CA PRO A 382 -14.13 -17.14 11.04
C PRO A 382 -13.27 -18.19 11.78
N GLU A 383 -13.87 -19.30 12.13
CA GLU A 383 -13.15 -20.45 12.69
C GLU A 383 -12.51 -21.24 11.54
N ASN A 384 -11.28 -21.73 11.74
CA ASN A 384 -10.57 -22.63 10.82
C ASN A 384 -10.22 -22.05 9.44
N LEU A 385 -9.82 -20.76 9.35
CA LEU A 385 -9.31 -20.19 8.10
C LEU A 385 -8.02 -20.88 7.62
N GLY A 386 -7.24 -21.50 8.51
CA GLY A 386 -5.96 -22.14 8.22
C GLY A 386 -6.02 -23.62 7.85
N ASP A 387 -7.15 -24.32 8.04
CA ASP A 387 -7.24 -25.77 7.89
C ASP A 387 -7.74 -26.23 6.51
N LYS A 388 -8.16 -25.33 5.63
CA LYS A 388 -8.55 -25.67 4.27
C LYS A 388 -7.54 -25.12 3.28
N ILE A 389 -6.66 -25.99 2.84
CA ILE A 389 -5.78 -25.77 1.70
C ILE A 389 -6.68 -25.47 0.49
N ALA A 390 -6.45 -24.31 -0.18
CA ALA A 390 -7.18 -23.99 -1.40
C ALA A 390 -6.94 -25.09 -2.44
N GLU A 391 -8.02 -25.62 -3.01
CA GLU A 391 -7.94 -26.63 -4.06
C GLU A 391 -8.13 -25.98 -5.43
N VAL A 392 -7.29 -26.33 -6.40
CA VAL A 392 -7.42 -25.88 -7.78
C VAL A 392 -8.23 -26.92 -8.56
N GLU A 393 -9.44 -26.57 -9.00
CA GLU A 393 -10.23 -27.41 -9.93
C GLU A 393 -10.06 -26.87 -11.35
N LEU A 394 -9.49 -27.69 -12.23
CA LEU A 394 -9.35 -27.43 -13.65
C LEU A 394 -10.41 -28.18 -14.45
N SER A 395 -11.37 -27.48 -15.02
CA SER A 395 -12.39 -28.07 -15.91
C SER A 395 -11.85 -28.16 -17.34
N LEU A 396 -11.66 -29.36 -17.85
CA LEU A 396 -11.18 -29.59 -19.20
C LEU A 396 -12.32 -29.55 -20.22
N PRO A 397 -12.17 -28.86 -21.37
CA PRO A 397 -13.17 -28.87 -22.43
C PRO A 397 -13.19 -30.19 -23.20
N SER A 398 -14.28 -30.47 -23.92
CA SER A 398 -14.36 -31.56 -24.87
C SER A 398 -13.33 -31.36 -26.00
N GLY A 399 -12.45 -32.34 -26.24
CA GLY A 399 -11.38 -32.23 -27.22
C GLY A 399 -10.03 -31.78 -26.64
N PHE A 400 -9.81 -32.05 -25.37
CA PHE A 400 -8.52 -31.80 -24.69
C PHE A 400 -7.39 -32.60 -25.40
N THR A 401 -6.29 -31.88 -25.69
CA THR A 401 -5.14 -32.45 -26.43
C THR A 401 -4.02 -32.89 -25.48
N GLU A 402 -3.19 -33.84 -25.97
CA GLU A 402 -2.01 -34.28 -25.23
C GLU A 402 -1.01 -33.18 -24.94
N GLU A 403 -0.89 -32.20 -25.86
CA GLU A 403 -0.06 -31.02 -25.70
C GLU A 403 -0.48 -30.18 -24.47
N LYS A 404 -1.80 -29.97 -24.25
CA LYS A 404 -2.32 -29.28 -23.08
C LYS A 404 -2.09 -30.07 -21.79
N LEU A 405 -2.09 -31.40 -21.84
CA LEU A 405 -1.75 -32.24 -20.69
C LEU A 405 -0.27 -32.07 -20.29
N GLU A 406 0.61 -32.06 -21.25
CA GLU A 406 2.04 -31.81 -21.00
C GLU A 406 2.27 -30.40 -20.46
N ARG A 407 1.53 -29.44 -20.97
CA ARG A 407 1.60 -28.05 -20.43
C ARG A 407 1.10 -27.97 -18.99
N LEU A 408 0.03 -28.71 -18.64
CA LEU A 408 -0.45 -28.80 -17.24
C LEU A 408 0.63 -29.40 -16.33
N LYS A 409 1.25 -30.49 -16.73
CA LYS A 409 2.35 -31.13 -15.98
C LYS A 409 3.53 -30.16 -15.80
N ALA A 410 3.88 -29.42 -16.84
CA ALA A 410 4.95 -28.43 -16.79
C ALA A 410 4.64 -27.31 -15.78
N ILE A 411 3.42 -26.77 -15.79
CA ILE A 411 3.00 -25.73 -14.83
C ILE A 411 3.02 -26.27 -13.39
N ILE A 412 2.54 -27.49 -13.16
CA ILE A 412 2.57 -28.10 -11.82
C ILE A 412 4.03 -28.27 -11.34
N ALA A 413 4.93 -28.70 -12.22
CA ALA A 413 6.34 -28.88 -11.89
C ALA A 413 7.09 -27.55 -11.70
N GLU A 414 6.69 -26.50 -12.41
CA GLU A 414 7.29 -25.16 -12.32
C GLU A 414 6.90 -24.43 -11.03
N PHE A 415 5.67 -24.68 -10.53
CA PHE A 415 5.13 -24.03 -9.35
C PHE A 415 4.71 -25.05 -8.26
N PRO A 416 5.66 -25.79 -7.67
CA PRO A 416 5.33 -26.75 -6.60
C PRO A 416 4.85 -26.03 -5.35
N GLY A 417 3.84 -26.61 -4.67
CA GLY A 417 3.24 -26.04 -3.46
C GLY A 417 2.46 -27.04 -2.64
N THR A 418 1.46 -26.58 -1.91
CA THR A 418 0.65 -27.38 -0.98
C THR A 418 -0.81 -27.54 -1.42
N SER A 419 -1.25 -26.80 -2.43
CA SER A 419 -2.65 -26.80 -2.89
C SER A 419 -2.92 -27.97 -3.83
N PRO A 420 -3.88 -28.86 -3.53
CA PRO A 420 -4.24 -29.95 -4.43
C PRO A 420 -4.82 -29.42 -5.74
N CYS A 421 -4.36 -29.98 -6.86
CA CYS A 421 -4.94 -29.72 -8.17
C CYS A 421 -5.83 -30.89 -8.58
N LYS A 422 -7.11 -30.60 -8.84
CA LYS A 422 -8.10 -31.57 -9.33
C LYS A 422 -8.48 -31.25 -10.76
N VAL A 423 -8.64 -32.29 -11.56
CA VAL A 423 -9.02 -32.17 -12.98
C VAL A 423 -10.42 -32.72 -13.18
N LYS A 424 -11.33 -31.88 -13.66
CA LYS A 424 -12.69 -32.23 -14.02
C LYS A 424 -12.82 -32.47 -15.50
N LEU A 425 -13.17 -33.70 -15.87
CA LEU A 425 -13.38 -34.10 -17.26
C LEU A 425 -14.75 -33.70 -17.79
N PRO A 426 -14.93 -33.58 -19.14
CA PRO A 426 -16.23 -33.52 -19.76
C PRO A 426 -17.08 -34.74 -19.31
N GLY A 427 -18.26 -34.46 -18.73
CA GLY A 427 -19.08 -35.53 -18.12
C GLY A 427 -19.05 -35.50 -16.58
N GLY A 428 -18.33 -34.55 -15.97
CA GLY A 428 -18.44 -34.25 -14.53
C GLY A 428 -17.54 -35.10 -13.63
N LYS A 429 -16.79 -36.09 -14.15
CA LYS A 429 -15.87 -36.87 -13.35
C LYS A 429 -14.64 -36.08 -12.94
N VAL A 430 -14.36 -36.02 -11.64
CA VAL A 430 -13.23 -35.30 -11.06
C VAL A 430 -12.10 -36.28 -10.71
N PHE A 431 -10.89 -35.97 -11.11
CA PHE A 431 -9.66 -36.70 -10.79
C PHE A 431 -8.80 -35.85 -9.86
N ASP A 432 -8.41 -36.40 -8.73
CA ASP A 432 -7.40 -35.84 -7.87
C ASP A 432 -6.03 -36.27 -8.37
N LEU A 433 -5.12 -35.35 -8.60
CA LEU A 433 -3.77 -35.62 -9.08
C LEU A 433 -2.83 -36.16 -7.96
N GLY A 434 -3.34 -36.22 -6.74
CA GLY A 434 -2.59 -36.73 -5.58
C GLY A 434 -1.34 -35.90 -5.26
N PRO A 435 -0.32 -36.50 -4.62
CA PRO A 435 0.88 -35.78 -4.20
C PRO A 435 1.67 -35.16 -5.37
N SER A 436 1.53 -35.67 -6.57
CA SER A 436 2.18 -35.13 -7.77
C SER A 436 1.47 -33.92 -8.36
N GLY A 437 0.27 -33.62 -7.88
CA GLY A 437 -0.55 -32.49 -8.32
C GLY A 437 -0.64 -31.37 -7.31
N LEU A 438 0.31 -31.26 -6.38
CA LEU A 438 0.35 -30.15 -5.42
C LEU A 438 1.02 -28.93 -6.05
N VAL A 439 0.32 -27.80 -6.06
CA VAL A 439 0.79 -26.54 -6.67
C VAL A 439 0.80 -25.38 -5.69
N ASP A 440 1.71 -24.44 -5.92
CA ASP A 440 1.57 -23.06 -5.40
C ASP A 440 0.51 -22.37 -6.26
N PHE A 441 -0.76 -22.40 -5.81
CA PHE A 441 -1.87 -21.92 -6.61
C PHE A 441 -1.77 -20.44 -6.95
N GLU A 442 -1.18 -19.61 -6.10
CA GLU A 442 -1.02 -18.18 -6.35
C GLU A 442 -0.16 -17.93 -7.59
N LYS A 443 0.94 -18.67 -7.72
CA LYS A 443 1.84 -18.57 -8.88
C LYS A 443 1.33 -19.33 -10.09
N ALA A 444 0.71 -20.48 -9.88
CA ALA A 444 0.20 -21.34 -10.95
C ALA A 444 -1.09 -20.81 -11.61
N LEU A 445 -1.90 -20.00 -10.89
CA LEU A 445 -3.21 -19.55 -11.34
C LEU A 445 -3.16 -18.75 -12.66
N GLY A 446 -2.21 -17.83 -12.79
CA GLY A 446 -2.00 -17.04 -14.01
C GLY A 446 -1.68 -17.94 -15.22
N PRO A 447 -0.61 -18.73 -15.20
CA PRO A 447 -0.27 -19.70 -16.24
C PRO A 447 -1.40 -20.68 -16.56
N LEU A 448 -2.13 -21.20 -15.56
CA LEU A 448 -3.27 -22.09 -15.78
C LEU A 448 -4.41 -21.38 -16.51
N ARG A 449 -4.77 -20.16 -16.12
CA ARG A 449 -5.81 -19.37 -16.79
C ARG A 449 -5.45 -18.99 -18.22
N ILE A 450 -4.20 -18.65 -18.48
CA ILE A 450 -3.70 -18.37 -19.83
C ILE A 450 -3.81 -19.62 -20.72
N THR A 451 -3.45 -20.79 -20.19
CA THR A 451 -3.41 -22.05 -20.95
C THR A 451 -4.80 -22.65 -21.19
N PHE A 452 -5.68 -22.59 -20.18
CA PHE A 452 -6.97 -23.29 -20.19
C PHE A 452 -8.19 -22.38 -20.27
N GLY A 453 -8.00 -21.08 -20.06
CA GLY A 453 -9.06 -20.07 -19.99
C GLY A 453 -9.51 -19.78 -18.56
N SER A 454 -9.88 -18.54 -18.30
CA SER A 454 -10.25 -18.07 -16.95
C SER A 454 -11.44 -18.81 -16.36
N ASN A 455 -12.41 -19.23 -17.18
CA ASN A 455 -13.59 -19.96 -16.74
C ASN A 455 -13.34 -21.45 -16.47
N ALA A 456 -12.24 -21.99 -16.97
CA ALA A 456 -11.86 -23.40 -16.79
C ALA A 456 -11.17 -23.65 -15.44
N VAL A 457 -10.56 -22.63 -14.83
CA VAL A 457 -9.81 -22.73 -13.59
C VAL A 457 -10.62 -22.15 -12.44
N LYS A 458 -11.07 -23.00 -11.53
CA LYS A 458 -11.77 -22.64 -10.32
C LYS A 458 -10.90 -22.96 -9.11
N ILE A 459 -11.03 -22.13 -8.08
CA ILE A 459 -10.47 -22.39 -6.76
C ILE A 459 -11.64 -22.73 -5.85
N ILE A 460 -11.52 -23.86 -5.15
CA ILE A 460 -12.57 -24.42 -4.29
C ILE A 460 -12.12 -24.33 -2.83
#